data_feebb013aea17e307d0ae0013dfe525b
#
_entry.id   feebb013aea17e307d0ae0013dfe525b
#
_cell.length_a   1.000
_cell.length_b   1.000
_cell.length_c   1.000
_cell.angle_alpha   90.00
_cell.angle_beta   90.00
_cell.angle_gamma   90.00
#
_symmetry.space_group_name_H-M   'P 1'
#
loop_
_entity.id
_entity.type
_entity.pdbx_description
1 polymer ?
#
loop_
_entity_poly.entity_id
_entity_poly.type
_entity_poly.pdbx_seq_one_letter_code
_entity_poly.pdbx_strand_id
1 'polypeptide(L)'
;MHMCLKDARIKAGVAFDSGLRGNLNMEPLHTPFLEIVAKKSRIWADAEGKIEREKLDQLASASQGNMTIVDIDNIGHGAFTDLPLLLHATLLGQLLSKFIDVDVGASSAQSRKMQNRAKKYTTDFFDKYLKNNLNPGNRILKHEQ
;
A
#
# COMPACT_ATOMS: atom_id res chain seq x y z
N MET A 1 1.94 3.13 -9.86
CA MET A 1 0.67 3.67 -10.40
C MET A 1 0.77 4.11 -11.85
N HIS A 2 1.68 5.03 -12.22
CA HIS A 2 1.81 5.57 -13.60
C HIS A 2 1.89 4.50 -14.71
N MET A 3 2.60 3.41 -14.47
CA MET A 3 2.69 2.29 -15.42
C MET A 3 1.34 1.61 -15.67
N CYS A 4 0.48 1.54 -14.66
CA CYS A 4 -0.87 0.96 -14.81
C CYS A 4 -1.78 1.80 -15.72
N LEU A 5 -1.50 3.10 -15.88
CA LEU A 5 -2.21 3.97 -16.82
C LEU A 5 -1.73 3.82 -18.27
N LYS A 6 -0.47 3.43 -18.47
CA LYS A 6 0.19 3.49 -19.79
C LYS A 6 0.44 2.14 -20.43
N ASP A 7 0.48 1.06 -19.66
CA ASP A 7 0.85 -0.26 -20.19
C ASP A 7 -0.29 -1.28 -19.99
N ALA A 8 -1.01 -1.57 -21.05
CA ALA A 8 -2.14 -2.52 -21.06
C ALA A 8 -1.75 -3.97 -20.69
N ARG A 9 -0.45 -4.30 -20.67
CA ARG A 9 0.05 -5.61 -20.22
C ARG A 9 -0.03 -5.76 -18.71
N ILE A 10 -0.04 -4.65 -17.96
CA ILE A 10 -0.19 -4.66 -16.51
C ILE A 10 -1.65 -4.95 -16.16
N LYS A 11 -1.90 -6.04 -15.47
CA LYS A 11 -3.25 -6.52 -15.13
C LYS A 11 -3.70 -6.13 -13.72
N ALA A 12 -2.77 -5.84 -12.83
CA ALA A 12 -3.03 -5.34 -11.50
C ALA A 12 -1.76 -4.69 -10.93
N GLY A 13 -1.90 -3.74 -10.00
CA GLY A 13 -0.79 -3.07 -9.35
C GLY A 13 -1.01 -2.90 -7.86
N VAL A 14 0.08 -2.94 -7.09
CA VAL A 14 0.08 -2.63 -5.65
C VAL A 14 1.19 -1.63 -5.35
N ALA A 15 0.91 -0.68 -4.49
CA ALA A 15 1.92 0.21 -3.95
C ALA A 15 1.82 0.30 -2.42
N PHE A 16 2.93 0.64 -1.80
CA PHE A 16 3.06 0.77 -0.36
C PHE A 16 3.51 2.19 -0.04
N ASP A 17 2.60 2.98 0.51
CA ASP A 17 2.83 4.34 0.98
C ASP A 17 3.57 5.21 -0.05
N SER A 18 3.15 5.07 -1.31
CA SER A 18 3.91 5.62 -2.45
C SER A 18 3.66 7.11 -2.68
N GLY A 19 2.54 7.64 -2.22
CA GLY A 19 2.08 8.98 -2.58
C GLY A 19 1.82 9.15 -4.08
N LEU A 20 1.30 10.32 -4.44
CA LEU A 20 1.09 10.72 -5.84
C LEU A 20 2.25 11.61 -6.30
N ARG A 21 3.48 11.04 -6.34
CA ARG A 21 4.65 11.82 -6.77
C ARG A 21 4.71 11.97 -8.28
N GLY A 22 4.97 13.20 -8.72
CA GLY A 22 5.11 13.56 -10.14
C GLY A 22 3.82 14.13 -10.76
N ASN A 23 3.91 14.51 -12.03
CA ASN A 23 2.76 14.97 -12.82
C ASN A 23 1.90 13.75 -13.22
N LEU A 24 1.19 13.19 -12.26
CA LEU A 24 0.14 12.23 -12.56
C LEU A 24 -1.07 13.04 -13.07
N ASN A 25 -1.39 12.89 -14.35
CA ASN A 25 -2.72 13.21 -14.81
C ASN A 25 -3.67 12.42 -13.93
N MET A 26 -4.63 13.11 -13.31
CA MET A 26 -5.65 12.51 -12.43
C MET A 26 -6.66 11.69 -13.25
N GLU A 27 -6.17 10.90 -14.21
CA GLU A 27 -6.99 10.01 -15.03
C GLU A 27 -7.43 8.79 -14.22
N PRO A 28 -8.73 8.45 -14.27
CA PRO A 28 -9.23 7.27 -13.59
C PRO A 28 -8.48 6.00 -14.00
N LEU A 29 -8.19 5.15 -13.03
CA LEU A 29 -7.54 3.87 -13.28
C LEU A 29 -8.54 2.86 -13.86
N HIS A 30 -8.18 2.24 -14.96
CA HIS A 30 -8.90 1.11 -15.54
C HIS A 30 -8.30 -0.24 -15.11
N THR A 31 -7.05 -0.23 -14.68
CA THR A 31 -6.33 -1.39 -14.14
C THR A 31 -6.54 -1.46 -12.63
N PRO A 32 -6.92 -2.63 -12.07
CA PRO A 32 -7.03 -2.79 -10.63
C PRO A 32 -5.75 -2.37 -9.90
N PHE A 33 -5.90 -1.53 -8.88
CA PHE A 33 -4.78 -0.97 -8.13
C PHE A 33 -5.09 -0.94 -6.62
N LEU A 34 -4.13 -1.38 -5.82
CA LEU A 34 -4.18 -1.32 -4.37
C LEU A 34 -3.09 -0.38 -3.85
N GLU A 35 -3.48 0.66 -3.13
CA GLU A 35 -2.57 1.50 -2.36
C GLU A 35 -2.69 1.15 -0.88
N ILE A 36 -1.59 0.76 -0.25
CA ILE A 36 -1.53 0.49 1.19
C ILE A 36 -0.81 1.65 1.87
N VAL A 37 -1.53 2.41 2.68
CA VAL A 37 -1.07 3.67 3.28
C VAL A 37 -0.70 3.45 4.75
N ALA A 38 0.46 3.94 5.14
CA ALA A 38 0.90 4.04 6.54
C ALA A 38 0.40 5.34 7.16
N LYS A 39 -0.62 5.31 8.01
CA LYS A 39 -1.27 6.54 8.53
C LYS A 39 -0.37 7.44 9.38
N LYS A 40 0.71 6.92 9.97
CA LYS A 40 1.70 7.71 10.69
C LYS A 40 2.91 8.07 9.86
N SER A 41 2.90 7.77 8.56
CA SER A 41 3.96 8.19 7.67
C SER A 41 4.04 9.72 7.62
N ARG A 42 5.27 10.23 7.67
CA ARG A 42 5.54 11.66 7.53
C ARG A 42 5.15 12.20 6.16
N ILE A 43 5.06 11.33 5.16
CA ILE A 43 4.59 11.69 3.81
C ILE A 43 3.20 12.36 3.85
N TRP A 44 2.34 11.97 4.81
CA TRP A 44 0.98 12.48 4.93
C TRP A 44 0.79 13.53 6.03
N ALA A 45 1.87 13.89 6.75
CA ALA A 45 1.76 14.69 7.96
C ALA A 45 1.68 16.19 7.72
N ASP A 46 2.40 16.69 6.72
CA ASP A 46 2.45 18.11 6.37
C ASP A 46 1.30 18.55 5.45
N ALA A 47 1.28 19.81 5.08
CA ALA A 47 0.23 20.38 4.23
C ALA A 47 0.23 19.76 2.81
N GLU A 48 1.42 19.48 2.28
CA GLU A 48 1.56 18.88 0.95
C GLU A 48 1.06 17.44 0.95
N GLY A 49 1.43 16.66 1.96
CA GLY A 49 0.95 15.28 2.14
C GLY A 49 -0.55 15.18 2.30
N LYS A 50 -1.19 16.13 2.98
CA LYS A 50 -2.65 16.19 3.07
C LYS A 50 -3.30 16.43 1.71
N ILE A 51 -2.74 17.34 0.92
CA ILE A 51 -3.22 17.60 -0.46
C ILE A 51 -3.02 16.36 -1.34
N GLU A 52 -1.88 15.68 -1.22
CA GLU A 52 -1.65 14.42 -1.94
C GLU A 52 -2.64 13.33 -1.53
N ARG A 53 -2.98 13.25 -0.24
CA ARG A 53 -3.98 12.30 0.25
C ARG A 53 -5.37 12.59 -0.32
N GLU A 54 -5.80 13.83 -0.34
CA GLU A 54 -7.08 14.23 -0.94
C GLU A 54 -7.15 13.87 -2.43
N LYS A 55 -6.06 14.10 -3.17
CA LYS A 55 -5.97 13.69 -4.58
C LYS A 55 -6.03 12.17 -4.74
N LEU A 56 -5.41 11.42 -3.84
CA LEU A 56 -5.45 9.96 -3.85
C LEU A 56 -6.89 9.45 -3.64
N ASP A 57 -7.62 10.03 -2.69
CA ASP A 57 -9.01 9.70 -2.41
C ASP A 57 -9.95 10.08 -3.59
N GLN A 58 -9.70 11.23 -4.23
CA GLN A 58 -10.42 11.65 -5.44
C GLN A 58 -10.16 10.68 -6.60
N LEU A 59 -8.91 10.27 -6.81
CA LEU A 59 -8.55 9.30 -7.84
C LEU A 59 -9.20 7.95 -7.61
N ALA A 60 -9.22 7.47 -6.37
CA ALA A 60 -9.88 6.22 -6.02
C ALA A 60 -11.39 6.29 -6.31
N SER A 61 -12.03 7.40 -5.95
CA SER A 61 -13.46 7.64 -6.24
C SER A 61 -13.74 7.67 -7.74
N ALA A 62 -12.90 8.37 -8.52
CA ALA A 62 -13.05 8.47 -9.97
C ALA A 62 -12.80 7.13 -10.68
N SER A 63 -12.01 6.23 -10.08
CA SER A 63 -11.64 4.93 -10.67
C SER A 63 -12.71 3.84 -10.54
N GLN A 64 -13.91 4.17 -10.06
CA GLN A 64 -15.10 3.31 -10.08
C GLN A 64 -14.86 1.88 -9.53
N GLY A 65 -14.12 1.77 -8.43
CA GLY A 65 -13.81 0.49 -7.78
C GLY A 65 -12.56 -0.23 -8.32
N ASN A 66 -11.90 0.30 -9.36
CA ASN A 66 -10.61 -0.22 -9.79
C ASN A 66 -9.46 0.17 -8.86
N MET A 67 -9.63 1.19 -8.04
CA MET A 67 -8.63 1.58 -7.04
C MET A 67 -9.17 1.36 -5.63
N THR A 68 -8.38 0.68 -4.81
CA THR A 68 -8.66 0.44 -3.39
C THR A 68 -7.54 1.05 -2.56
N ILE A 69 -7.89 1.80 -1.52
CA ILE A 69 -6.94 2.32 -0.54
C ILE A 69 -7.17 1.58 0.78
N VAL A 70 -6.09 1.08 1.36
CA VAL A 70 -6.10 0.44 2.67
C VAL A 70 -5.20 1.21 3.62
N ASP A 71 -5.80 1.80 4.64
CA ASP A 71 -5.09 2.50 5.69
C ASP A 71 -4.64 1.53 6.78
N ILE A 72 -3.36 1.58 7.14
CA ILE A 72 -2.83 0.83 8.28
C ILE A 72 -2.43 1.82 9.38
N ASP A 73 -3.09 1.70 10.53
CA ASP A 73 -2.85 2.55 11.69
C ASP A 73 -1.52 2.24 12.38
N ASN A 74 -0.98 3.25 13.04
CA ASN A 74 0.17 3.15 13.96
C ASN A 74 1.48 2.69 13.33
N ILE A 75 1.65 2.80 12.03
CA ILE A 75 2.92 2.56 11.34
C ILE A 75 3.34 3.77 10.52
N GLY A 76 4.65 3.95 10.38
CA GLY A 76 5.28 4.90 9.46
C GLY A 76 5.74 4.20 8.17
N HIS A 77 6.26 5.00 7.25
CA HIS A 77 6.73 4.54 5.92
C HIS A 77 7.75 3.39 6.00
N GLY A 78 8.72 3.49 6.90
CA GLY A 78 9.77 2.49 7.06
C GLY A 78 9.27 1.12 7.52
N ALA A 79 8.04 1.00 8.02
CA ALA A 79 7.48 -0.28 8.46
C ALA A 79 7.25 -1.29 7.33
N PHE A 80 7.19 -0.83 6.08
CA PHE A 80 7.08 -1.70 4.90
C PHE A 80 8.42 -2.26 4.43
N THR A 81 9.52 -1.90 5.08
CA THR A 81 10.86 -2.39 4.80
C THR A 81 11.32 -3.38 5.86
N ASP A 82 12.46 -4.05 5.64
CA ASP A 82 13.10 -4.90 6.65
C ASP A 82 13.86 -4.10 7.71
N LEU A 83 13.94 -2.79 7.57
CA LEU A 83 14.69 -1.90 8.45
C LEU A 83 14.30 -2.03 9.94
N PRO A 84 13.00 -2.11 10.32
CA PRO A 84 12.61 -2.34 11.70
C PRO A 84 13.15 -3.64 12.28
N LEU A 85 13.21 -4.69 11.46
CA LEU A 85 13.73 -6.00 11.89
C LEU A 85 15.24 -5.91 12.12
N LEU A 86 15.97 -5.25 11.24
CA LEU A 86 17.42 -5.07 11.35
C LEU A 86 17.79 -4.20 12.56
N LEU A 87 17.08 -3.09 12.78
CA LEU A 87 17.32 -2.19 13.90
C LEU A 87 17.07 -2.86 15.27
N HIS A 88 16.12 -3.77 15.34
CA HIS A 88 15.78 -4.45 16.61
C HIS A 88 16.47 -5.80 16.80
N ALA A 89 17.05 -6.40 15.74
CA ALA A 89 17.69 -7.71 15.82
C ALA A 89 19.08 -7.69 16.46
N THR A 90 19.73 -6.53 16.51
CA THR A 90 21.11 -6.39 17.01
C THR A 90 21.23 -5.30 18.07
N LEU A 91 22.16 -5.45 19.02
CA LEU A 91 22.47 -4.41 20.00
C LEU A 91 22.95 -3.10 19.33
N LEU A 92 23.71 -3.24 18.25
CA LEU A 92 24.16 -2.10 17.46
C LEU A 92 22.97 -1.39 16.79
N GLY A 93 22.04 -2.16 16.22
CA GLY A 93 20.80 -1.60 15.62
C GLY A 93 19.95 -0.85 16.65
N GLN A 94 19.80 -1.40 17.86
CA GLN A 94 19.10 -0.74 18.97
C GLN A 94 19.79 0.56 19.40
N LEU A 95 21.11 0.59 19.39
CA LEU A 95 21.89 1.80 19.66
C LEU A 95 21.71 2.83 18.54
N LEU A 96 21.83 2.39 17.29
CA LEU A 96 21.68 3.24 16.10
C LEU A 96 20.26 3.80 15.97
N SER A 97 19.23 3.04 16.36
CA SER A 97 17.82 3.50 16.30
C SER A 97 17.55 4.75 17.14
N LYS A 98 18.42 5.05 18.13
CA LYS A 98 18.32 6.28 18.93
C LYS A 98 18.85 7.52 18.18
N PHE A 99 19.69 7.31 17.17
CA PHE A 99 20.34 8.38 16.41
C PHE A 99 19.78 8.52 14.98
N ILE A 100 19.15 7.48 14.48
CA ILE A 100 18.55 7.48 13.14
C ILE A 100 17.06 7.70 13.32
N ASP A 101 16.62 8.86 12.89
CA ASP A 101 15.19 9.20 12.86
C ASP A 101 14.52 8.51 11.68
N VAL A 102 14.26 7.20 11.85
CA VAL A 102 13.57 6.40 10.84
C VAL A 102 12.07 6.44 11.12
N ASP A 103 11.30 6.81 10.13
CA ASP A 103 9.84 6.81 10.17
C ASP A 103 9.29 5.36 10.16
N VAL A 104 9.59 4.64 11.23
CA VAL A 104 9.15 3.25 11.41
C VAL A 104 7.81 3.18 12.13
N GLY A 105 7.57 4.12 13.03
CA GLY A 105 6.30 4.33 13.74
C GLY A 105 5.82 3.17 14.61
N ALA A 106 6.58 2.06 14.74
CA ALA A 106 6.10 0.86 15.45
C ALA A 106 7.26 0.05 16.05
N SER A 107 6.97 -0.70 17.11
CA SER A 107 7.90 -1.71 17.64
C SER A 107 8.10 -2.86 16.63
N SER A 108 9.17 -3.65 16.81
CA SER A 108 9.43 -4.81 15.92
C SER A 108 8.27 -5.80 15.84
N ALA A 109 7.59 -6.06 16.95
CA ALA A 109 6.42 -6.94 16.98
C ALA A 109 5.23 -6.35 16.20
N GLN A 110 4.99 -5.05 16.33
CA GLN A 110 3.97 -4.35 15.57
C GLN A 110 4.33 -4.32 14.08
N SER A 111 5.59 -4.08 13.73
CA SER A 111 6.06 -4.10 12.33
C SER A 111 5.82 -5.46 11.67
N ARG A 112 6.17 -6.57 12.34
CA ARG A 112 5.87 -7.93 11.82
C ARG A 112 4.38 -8.17 11.61
N LYS A 113 3.55 -7.77 12.57
CA LYS A 113 2.09 -7.89 12.45
C LYS A 113 1.57 -7.09 11.25
N MET A 114 2.11 -5.90 11.03
CA MET A 114 1.69 -5.03 9.93
C MET A 114 2.21 -5.52 8.57
N GLN A 115 3.45 -6.02 8.50
CA GLN A 115 3.96 -6.69 7.30
C GLN A 115 3.09 -7.89 6.92
N ASN A 116 2.67 -8.71 7.90
CA ASN A 116 1.77 -9.82 7.64
C ASN A 116 0.39 -9.35 7.13
N ARG A 117 -0.15 -8.25 7.65
CA ARG A 117 -1.38 -7.65 7.14
C ARG A 117 -1.21 -7.14 5.71
N ALA A 118 -0.14 -6.37 5.45
CA ALA A 118 0.15 -5.86 4.12
C ALA A 118 0.33 -7.01 3.11
N LYS A 119 1.07 -8.06 3.50
CA LYS A 119 1.22 -9.28 2.71
C LYS A 119 -0.14 -9.95 2.43
N LYS A 120 -1.00 -10.06 3.43
CA LYS A 120 -2.35 -10.62 3.26
C LYS A 120 -3.17 -9.79 2.27
N TYR A 121 -3.25 -8.47 2.42
CA TYR A 121 -3.97 -7.60 1.50
C TYR A 121 -3.45 -7.72 0.07
N THR A 122 -2.12 -7.76 -0.10
CA THR A 122 -1.48 -7.92 -1.41
C THR A 122 -1.84 -9.27 -2.04
N THR A 123 -1.77 -10.34 -1.26
CA THR A 123 -2.09 -11.69 -1.75
C THR A 123 -3.56 -11.80 -2.13
N ASP A 124 -4.47 -11.38 -1.25
CA ASP A 124 -5.91 -11.40 -1.51
C ASP A 124 -6.27 -10.57 -2.76
N PHE A 125 -5.61 -9.41 -2.92
CA PHE A 125 -5.81 -8.55 -4.08
C PHE A 125 -5.36 -9.23 -5.38
N PHE A 126 -4.16 -9.79 -5.44
CA PHE A 126 -3.69 -10.47 -6.63
C PHE A 126 -4.48 -11.77 -6.92
N ASP A 127 -4.88 -12.50 -5.88
CA ASP A 127 -5.74 -13.67 -6.05
C ASP A 127 -7.08 -13.29 -6.68
N LYS A 128 -7.67 -12.19 -6.23
CA LYS A 128 -8.93 -11.68 -6.79
C LYS A 128 -8.80 -11.30 -8.27
N TYR A 129 -7.75 -10.57 -8.64
CA TYR A 129 -7.67 -9.96 -9.96
C TYR A 129 -6.86 -10.76 -10.99
N LEU A 130 -5.95 -11.62 -10.55
CA LEU A 130 -5.11 -12.41 -11.45
C LEU A 130 -5.57 -13.87 -11.52
N LYS A 131 -5.85 -14.54 -10.38
CA LYS A 131 -6.24 -15.96 -10.39
C LYS A 131 -7.69 -16.17 -10.88
N ASN A 132 -8.61 -15.33 -10.46
CA ASN A 132 -10.01 -15.45 -10.87
C ASN A 132 -10.23 -15.15 -12.36
N ASN A 133 -9.33 -14.43 -13.00
CA ASN A 133 -9.37 -14.21 -14.44
C ASN A 133 -8.85 -15.43 -15.25
N LEU A 134 -8.13 -16.36 -14.60
CA LEU A 134 -7.66 -17.60 -15.25
C LEU A 134 -8.73 -18.70 -15.25
N ASN A 135 -9.79 -18.57 -14.45
CA ASN A 135 -10.90 -19.53 -14.39
C ASN A 135 -12.27 -18.83 -14.53
N PRO A 136 -12.69 -18.47 -15.75
CA PRO A 136 -14.00 -17.84 -15.97
C PRO A 136 -15.20 -18.73 -15.56
N GLY A 137 -15.00 -20.04 -15.37
CA GLY A 137 -16.05 -20.98 -14.95
C GLY A 137 -16.41 -20.95 -13.47
N ASN A 138 -15.61 -20.34 -12.59
CA ASN A 138 -15.86 -20.31 -11.14
C ASN A 138 -16.63 -19.07 -10.64
N ARG A 139 -17.23 -18.27 -11.53
CA ARG A 139 -18.00 -17.07 -11.17
C ARG A 139 -19.40 -17.32 -10.59
N ILE A 140 -19.89 -18.59 -10.51
CA ILE A 140 -21.30 -18.86 -10.26
C ILE A 140 -21.63 -19.37 -8.85
N LEU A 141 -20.68 -19.62 -7.96
CA LEU A 141 -21.01 -20.22 -6.67
C LEU A 141 -20.37 -19.55 -5.45
N LYS A 142 -20.65 -18.25 -5.19
CA LYS A 142 -20.49 -17.68 -3.83
C LYS A 142 -21.35 -16.44 -3.62
N HIS A 143 -22.65 -16.56 -3.92
CA HIS A 143 -23.67 -15.73 -3.31
C HIS A 143 -24.74 -16.68 -2.78
N GLU A 144 -24.47 -17.23 -1.60
CA GLU A 144 -25.48 -17.77 -0.68
C GLU A 144 -24.73 -18.25 0.57
N GLN A 145 -24.82 -17.49 1.59
CA GLN A 145 -24.99 -17.67 3.03
C GLN A 145 -24.27 -16.61 3.82
#